data_95cb9232bc5b8ac4083dadcd4f6e4099
#
_entry.id   95cb9232bc5b8ac4083dadcd4f6e4099
#
_cell.length_a   1.000
_cell.length_b   1.000
_cell.length_c   1.000
_cell.angle_alpha   90.00
_cell.angle_beta   90.00
_cell.angle_gamma   90.00
#
_symmetry.space_group_name_H-M   'P 1'
#
loop_
_entity.id
_entity.type
_entity.pdbx_description
1 polymer ?
#
loop_
_entity_poly.entity_id
_entity_poly.type
_entity_poly.pdbx_seq_one_letter_code
_entity_poly.pdbx_strand_id
1 'polypeptide(L)'
;MRTSAGLTAVTAVSIALAGAGVTARAAATYPRTLVAQAKASSGETSVTSTVRIHIDRLVEPSRRTRVVDGLKFNGYQGFMNALRPLPVIGTISTQKREVKVRYAWETKVDDRTRLIVVSDTPLFFLAADASKAKAGYELTVVELMLDDRGAGTGTMAGAARVKPAPPDGIVLEDFAAAPVTLTVAAPSK
;
A
#
# COMPACT_ATOMS: atom_id res chain seq x y z
N MET A 1 -72.37 25.87 -41.71
CA MET A 1 -70.94 25.71 -41.93
C MET A 1 -70.20 26.24 -40.72
N ARG A 2 -69.70 25.37 -39.84
CA ARG A 2 -68.93 25.75 -38.67
C ARG A 2 -67.71 24.83 -38.60
N THR A 3 -66.53 25.40 -38.81
CA THR A 3 -65.21 24.76 -38.73
C THR A 3 -64.76 24.80 -37.28
N SER A 4 -64.54 23.62 -36.68
CA SER A 4 -63.97 23.47 -35.36
C SER A 4 -62.45 23.25 -35.53
N ALA A 5 -61.64 24.14 -34.96
CA ALA A 5 -60.22 24.00 -34.86
C ALA A 5 -59.87 23.19 -33.59
N GLY A 6 -59.27 22.04 -33.78
CA GLY A 6 -58.72 21.21 -32.66
C GLY A 6 -57.36 21.73 -32.16
N LEU A 7 -57.32 22.03 -30.90
CA LEU A 7 -56.09 22.46 -30.20
C LEU A 7 -55.37 21.21 -29.64
N THR A 8 -54.22 20.86 -30.23
CA THR A 8 -53.40 19.75 -29.76
C THR A 8 -52.44 20.28 -28.69
N ALA A 9 -52.64 19.85 -27.46
CA ALA A 9 -51.72 20.15 -26.34
C ALA A 9 -50.49 19.25 -26.43
N VAL A 10 -49.32 19.85 -26.60
CA VAL A 10 -48.01 19.17 -26.52
C VAL A 10 -47.53 19.21 -25.06
N THR A 11 -47.57 18.06 -24.41
CA THR A 11 -47.06 17.91 -23.04
C THR A 11 -45.56 17.73 -23.13
N ALA A 12 -44.81 18.72 -22.69
CA ALA A 12 -43.34 18.63 -22.54
C ALA A 12 -42.99 17.79 -21.31
N VAL A 13 -42.43 16.62 -21.52
CA VAL A 13 -41.85 15.79 -20.46
C VAL A 13 -40.45 16.31 -20.16
N SER A 14 -40.28 16.97 -19.01
CA SER A 14 -38.98 17.38 -18.50
C SER A 14 -38.28 16.19 -17.84
N ILE A 15 -37.27 15.64 -18.50
CA ILE A 15 -36.40 14.63 -17.92
C ILE A 15 -35.38 15.34 -17.02
N ALA A 16 -35.58 15.25 -15.71
CA ALA A 16 -34.59 15.68 -14.73
C ALA A 16 -33.41 14.65 -14.73
N LEU A 17 -32.27 15.01 -15.33
CA LEU A 17 -31.04 14.28 -15.15
C LEU A 17 -30.62 14.45 -13.69
N ALA A 18 -30.86 13.44 -12.87
CA ALA A 18 -30.21 13.30 -11.56
C ALA A 18 -28.75 13.04 -11.81
N GLY A 19 -27.94 14.09 -11.76
CA GLY A 19 -26.47 13.99 -11.78
C GLY A 19 -26.02 13.20 -10.55
N ALA A 20 -25.65 11.92 -10.74
CA ALA A 20 -24.91 11.18 -9.74
C ALA A 20 -23.59 11.92 -9.54
N GLY A 21 -23.49 12.68 -8.46
CA GLY A 21 -22.28 13.35 -8.04
C GLY A 21 -21.20 12.30 -7.80
N VAL A 22 -20.30 12.14 -8.76
CA VAL A 22 -19.06 11.40 -8.55
C VAL A 22 -18.26 12.20 -7.53
N THR A 23 -18.35 11.83 -6.25
CA THR A 23 -17.50 12.39 -5.22
C THR A 23 -16.06 12.03 -5.57
N ALA A 24 -15.32 13.00 -6.10
CA ALA A 24 -13.89 12.85 -6.34
C ALA A 24 -13.24 12.56 -4.99
N ARG A 25 -12.81 11.31 -4.80
CA ARG A 25 -12.12 10.87 -3.61
C ARG A 25 -10.75 11.54 -3.56
N ALA A 26 -10.48 12.24 -2.49
CA ALA A 26 -9.17 12.87 -2.30
C ALA A 26 -8.07 11.79 -2.32
N ALA A 27 -7.10 11.96 -3.22
CA ALA A 27 -5.89 11.15 -3.20
C ALA A 27 -5.18 11.33 -1.85
N ALA A 28 -4.55 10.27 -1.35
CA ALA A 28 -3.80 10.38 -0.11
C ALA A 28 -2.73 11.47 -0.22
N THR A 29 -2.71 12.36 0.77
CA THR A 29 -1.73 13.47 0.81
C THR A 29 -0.45 12.99 1.48
N TYR A 30 0.68 13.38 0.92
CA TYR A 30 2.01 13.13 1.47
C TYR A 30 2.68 14.45 1.89
N PRO A 31 3.53 14.47 2.93
CA PRO A 31 3.96 13.33 3.75
C PRO A 31 2.85 12.74 4.61
N ARG A 32 2.95 11.43 4.87
CA ARG A 32 1.96 10.69 5.66
C ARG A 32 2.64 9.77 6.68
N THR A 33 2.09 9.74 7.91
CA THR A 33 2.51 8.79 8.94
C THR A 33 1.34 7.86 9.30
N LEU A 34 1.58 6.56 9.20
CA LEU A 34 0.68 5.53 9.65
C LEU A 34 1.22 4.92 10.94
N VAL A 35 0.36 4.80 11.95
CA VAL A 35 0.69 4.13 13.20
C VAL A 35 -0.11 2.84 13.26
N ALA A 36 0.59 1.72 13.25
CA ALA A 36 0.00 0.39 13.26
C ALA A 36 0.30 -0.34 14.56
N GLN A 37 -0.68 -1.07 15.07
CA GLN A 37 -0.45 -2.11 16.07
C GLN A 37 -0.03 -3.38 15.33
N ALA A 38 1.19 -3.84 15.60
CA ALA A 38 1.73 -5.06 15.05
C ALA A 38 1.57 -6.19 16.04
N LYS A 39 1.01 -7.31 15.58
CA LYS A 39 0.81 -8.52 16.38
C LYS A 39 1.58 -9.66 15.73
N ALA A 40 2.53 -10.23 16.47
CA ALA A 40 3.22 -11.46 16.13
C ALA A 40 2.70 -12.59 17.04
N SER A 41 2.48 -13.77 16.47
CA SER A 41 2.08 -14.96 17.24
C SER A 41 3.06 -16.09 16.95
N SER A 42 3.49 -16.78 18.01
CA SER A 42 4.32 -17.98 17.93
C SER A 42 3.77 -18.98 18.96
N GLY A 43 3.08 -20.03 18.47
CA GLY A 43 2.33 -20.93 19.34
C GLY A 43 1.27 -20.17 20.15
N GLU A 44 1.26 -20.39 21.46
CA GLU A 44 0.34 -19.73 22.39
C GLU A 44 0.77 -18.30 22.78
N THR A 45 1.99 -17.90 22.43
CA THR A 45 2.53 -16.58 22.79
C THR A 45 2.22 -15.56 21.71
N SER A 46 1.68 -14.42 22.13
CA SER A 46 1.40 -13.27 21.27
C SER A 46 2.11 -12.03 21.80
N VAL A 47 2.84 -11.34 20.95
CA VAL A 47 3.51 -10.09 21.25
C VAL A 47 2.93 -8.98 20.41
N THR A 48 2.59 -7.87 21.04
CA THR A 48 2.09 -6.67 20.36
C THR A 48 3.08 -5.52 20.54
N SER A 49 3.30 -4.75 19.49
CA SER A 49 4.13 -3.55 19.50
C SER A 49 3.64 -2.54 18.49
N THR A 50 4.04 -1.29 18.66
CA THR A 50 3.71 -0.23 17.70
C THR A 50 4.75 -0.18 16.58
N VAL A 51 4.28 -0.14 15.34
CA VAL A 51 5.07 0.14 14.14
C VAL A 51 4.63 1.48 13.58
N ARG A 52 5.58 2.36 13.33
CA ARG A 52 5.34 3.65 12.67
C ARG A 52 5.90 3.58 11.25
N ILE A 53 5.08 3.92 10.27
CA ILE A 53 5.45 3.97 8.86
C ILE A 53 5.31 5.41 8.41
N HIS A 54 6.42 6.07 8.17
CA HIS A 54 6.47 7.43 7.65
C HIS A 54 6.83 7.40 6.17
N ILE A 55 6.07 8.11 5.35
CA ILE A 55 6.26 8.18 3.89
C ILE A 55 6.24 9.66 3.50
N ASP A 56 7.35 10.16 2.99
CA ASP A 56 7.48 11.54 2.51
C ASP A 56 6.75 11.74 1.17
N ARG A 57 6.84 10.73 0.30
CA ARG A 57 6.22 10.71 -1.04
C ARG A 57 6.17 9.29 -1.58
N LEU A 58 5.36 9.07 -2.59
CA LEU A 58 5.41 7.83 -3.39
C LEU A 58 6.63 7.82 -4.32
N VAL A 59 7.04 6.63 -4.75
CA VAL A 59 8.05 6.50 -5.79
C VAL A 59 7.52 7.09 -7.11
N GLU A 60 8.38 7.75 -7.85
CA GLU A 60 8.01 8.30 -9.17
C GLU A 60 7.64 7.18 -10.15
N PRO A 61 6.62 7.38 -11.03
CA PRO A 61 6.16 6.35 -11.96
C PRO A 61 7.27 5.71 -12.80
N SER A 62 8.20 6.50 -13.33
CA SER A 62 9.33 6.02 -14.12
C SER A 62 10.29 5.14 -13.33
N ARG A 63 10.52 5.48 -12.05
CA ARG A 63 11.35 4.68 -11.14
C ARG A 63 10.63 3.41 -10.70
N ARG A 64 9.30 3.50 -10.48
CA ARG A 64 8.47 2.33 -10.22
C ARG A 64 8.57 1.32 -11.36
N THR A 65 8.37 1.76 -12.61
CA THR A 65 8.47 0.90 -13.78
C THR A 65 9.82 0.18 -13.82
N ARG A 66 10.92 0.89 -13.61
CA ARG A 66 12.26 0.28 -13.58
C ARG A 66 12.40 -0.80 -12.50
N VAL A 67 11.86 -0.58 -11.31
CA VAL A 67 11.90 -1.56 -10.22
C VAL A 67 11.06 -2.79 -10.55
N VAL A 68 9.85 -2.59 -11.07
CA VAL A 68 8.94 -3.68 -11.47
C VAL A 68 9.52 -4.48 -12.64
N ASP A 69 10.08 -3.82 -13.64
CA ASP A 69 10.73 -4.47 -14.78
C ASP A 69 11.99 -5.23 -14.35
N GLY A 70 12.78 -4.66 -13.46
CA GLY A 70 13.91 -5.36 -12.84
C GLY A 70 13.47 -6.68 -12.21
N LEU A 71 12.33 -6.66 -11.50
CA LEU A 71 11.76 -7.86 -10.90
C LEU A 71 11.23 -8.85 -11.95
N LYS A 72 10.51 -8.37 -12.97
CA LYS A 72 9.91 -9.20 -14.02
C LYS A 72 10.95 -9.91 -14.88
N PHE A 73 11.99 -9.20 -15.31
CA PHE A 73 12.94 -9.70 -16.29
C PHE A 73 14.19 -10.32 -15.67
N ASN A 74 14.59 -9.88 -14.48
CA ASN A 74 15.83 -10.31 -13.83
C ASN A 74 15.60 -10.87 -12.42
N GLY A 75 14.34 -11.13 -12.04
CA GLY A 75 13.97 -11.70 -10.75
C GLY A 75 14.37 -10.84 -9.55
N TYR A 76 14.53 -11.47 -8.40
CA TYR A 76 14.83 -10.80 -7.14
C TYR A 76 16.11 -9.95 -7.21
N GLN A 77 17.17 -10.45 -7.85
CA GLN A 77 18.42 -9.70 -7.98
C GLN A 77 18.26 -8.42 -8.81
N GLY A 78 17.51 -8.51 -9.91
CA GLY A 78 17.17 -7.33 -10.73
C GLY A 78 16.34 -6.31 -9.96
N PHE A 79 15.42 -6.77 -9.12
CA PHE A 79 14.68 -5.93 -8.20
C PHE A 79 15.60 -5.18 -7.24
N MET A 80 16.52 -5.89 -6.56
CA MET A 80 17.45 -5.29 -5.61
C MET A 80 18.38 -4.26 -6.26
N ASN A 81 18.85 -4.56 -7.47
CA ASN A 81 19.72 -3.65 -8.23
C ASN A 81 18.98 -2.36 -8.63
N ALA A 82 17.66 -2.43 -8.88
CA ALA A 82 16.84 -1.27 -9.19
C ALA A 82 16.37 -0.51 -7.93
N LEU A 83 16.16 -1.20 -6.81
CA LEU A 83 15.67 -0.64 -5.56
C LEU A 83 16.75 0.14 -4.79
N ARG A 84 17.94 -0.44 -4.63
CA ARG A 84 19.03 0.12 -3.79
C ARG A 84 19.47 1.54 -4.17
N PRO A 85 19.56 1.92 -5.45
CA PRO A 85 19.94 3.28 -5.85
C PRO A 85 18.81 4.31 -5.69
N LEU A 86 17.57 3.89 -5.36
CA LEU A 86 16.49 4.84 -5.14
C LEU A 86 16.76 5.72 -3.90
N PRO A 87 16.32 6.99 -3.94
CA PRO A 87 16.40 7.86 -2.78
C PRO A 87 15.55 7.29 -1.64
N VAL A 88 15.91 7.64 -0.43
CA VAL A 88 15.08 7.41 0.75
C VAL A 88 13.84 8.30 0.64
N ILE A 89 12.68 7.71 0.83
CA ILE A 89 11.36 8.36 0.74
C ILE A 89 10.52 8.15 2.00
N GLY A 90 11.13 7.72 3.09
CA GLY A 90 10.45 7.50 4.36
C GLY A 90 11.19 6.54 5.27
N THR A 91 10.54 6.14 6.35
CA THR A 91 11.07 5.19 7.34
C THR A 91 9.99 4.24 7.86
N ILE A 92 10.42 3.05 8.28
CA ILE A 92 9.61 2.13 9.10
C ILE A 92 10.34 1.98 10.42
N SER A 93 9.67 2.31 11.52
CA SER A 93 10.26 2.23 12.84
C SER A 93 9.42 1.42 13.82
N THR A 94 10.11 0.69 14.68
CA THR A 94 9.58 0.05 15.88
C THR A 94 10.17 0.78 17.09
N GLN A 95 9.83 0.34 18.31
CA GLN A 95 10.44 0.91 19.53
C GLN A 95 11.98 0.74 19.59
N LYS A 96 12.52 -0.25 18.88
CA LYS A 96 13.95 -0.63 18.99
C LYS A 96 14.76 -0.32 17.75
N ARG A 97 14.15 -0.22 16.58
CA ARG A 97 14.86 -0.14 15.29
C ARG A 97 14.09 0.70 14.29
N GLU A 98 14.84 1.29 13.37
CA GLU A 98 14.32 2.01 12.20
C GLU A 98 15.05 1.55 10.94
N VAL A 99 14.32 1.42 9.83
CA VAL A 99 14.85 1.14 8.50
C VAL A 99 14.33 2.16 7.50
N LYS A 100 15.13 2.42 6.46
CA LYS A 100 14.84 3.42 5.44
C LYS A 100 13.92 2.83 4.36
N VAL A 101 12.87 3.53 4.02
CA VAL A 101 11.98 3.18 2.90
C VAL A 101 12.54 3.72 1.59
N ARG A 102 12.61 2.87 0.57
CA ARG A 102 13.04 3.25 -0.78
C ARG A 102 11.93 3.13 -1.81
N TYR A 103 10.89 2.37 -1.52
CA TYR A 103 9.75 2.18 -2.40
C TYR A 103 8.45 2.26 -1.60
N ALA A 104 7.53 3.08 -2.08
CA ALA A 104 6.15 3.12 -1.62
C ALA A 104 5.24 3.36 -2.82
N TRP A 105 4.16 2.58 -2.93
CA TRP A 105 3.20 2.70 -4.01
C TRP A 105 1.80 2.35 -3.56
N GLU A 106 0.83 3.12 -4.05
CA GLU A 106 -0.60 2.88 -3.82
C GLU A 106 -1.28 2.37 -5.10
N THR A 107 -2.20 1.42 -4.92
CA THR A 107 -3.05 0.89 -5.99
C THR A 107 -4.47 0.80 -5.46
N LYS A 108 -5.45 1.22 -6.25
CA LYS A 108 -6.87 1.01 -5.92
C LYS A 108 -7.22 -0.45 -6.15
N VAL A 109 -7.87 -1.04 -5.16
CA VAL A 109 -8.44 -2.38 -5.21
C VAL A 109 -9.84 -2.26 -4.63
N ASP A 110 -10.84 -2.33 -5.49
CA ASP A 110 -12.23 -2.05 -5.17
C ASP A 110 -12.41 -0.69 -4.47
N ASP A 111 -13.02 -0.66 -3.29
CA ASP A 111 -13.22 0.52 -2.45
C ASP A 111 -12.03 0.87 -1.55
N ARG A 112 -10.95 0.06 -1.58
CA ARG A 112 -9.77 0.22 -0.72
C ARG A 112 -8.54 0.70 -1.48
N THR A 113 -7.56 1.13 -0.71
CA THR A 113 -6.23 1.46 -1.21
C THR A 113 -5.25 0.42 -0.68
N ARG A 114 -4.63 -0.33 -1.59
CA ARG A 114 -3.50 -1.19 -1.29
C ARG A 114 -2.23 -0.34 -1.31
N LEU A 115 -1.56 -0.25 -0.16
CA LEU A 115 -0.27 0.42 -0.02
C LEU A 115 0.82 -0.63 0.20
N ILE A 116 1.84 -0.60 -0.66
CA ILE A 116 3.06 -1.41 -0.50
C ILE A 116 4.21 -0.49 -0.15
N VAL A 117 4.95 -0.84 0.89
CA VAL A 117 6.15 -0.12 1.35
C VAL A 117 7.30 -1.10 1.48
N VAL A 118 8.46 -0.76 0.89
CA VAL A 118 9.63 -1.64 0.87
C VAL A 118 10.88 -0.91 1.33
N SER A 119 11.62 -1.57 2.22
CA SER A 119 12.97 -1.24 2.63
C SER A 119 13.95 -2.28 2.06
N ASP A 120 15.15 -1.85 1.68
CA ASP A 120 16.27 -2.72 1.31
C ASP A 120 17.06 -3.25 2.53
N THR A 121 16.51 -3.07 3.71
CA THR A 121 17.08 -3.50 4.99
C THR A 121 16.06 -4.32 5.76
N PRO A 122 16.42 -5.47 6.33
CA PRO A 122 15.52 -6.31 7.10
C PRO A 122 15.20 -5.69 8.47
N LEU A 123 13.92 -5.79 8.87
CA LEU A 123 13.42 -5.35 10.18
C LEU A 123 12.71 -6.53 10.87
N PHE A 124 13.45 -7.25 11.70
CA PHE A 124 12.86 -8.35 12.46
C PHE A 124 12.08 -7.85 13.66
N PHE A 125 10.88 -8.37 13.83
CA PHE A 125 9.98 -7.95 14.89
C PHE A 125 10.28 -8.63 16.24
N LEU A 126 10.57 -9.92 16.21
CA LEU A 126 10.78 -10.76 17.40
C LEU A 126 12.22 -11.18 17.63
N ALA A 127 13.10 -11.08 16.64
CA ALA A 127 14.46 -11.59 16.77
C ALA A 127 15.36 -10.62 17.51
N ALA A 128 16.03 -11.13 18.53
CA ALA A 128 17.04 -10.39 19.27
C ALA A 128 18.29 -10.10 18.40
N ASP A 129 18.55 -10.92 17.38
CA ASP A 129 19.76 -10.84 16.55
C ASP A 129 19.44 -10.82 15.06
N ALA A 130 19.12 -9.63 14.59
CA ALA A 130 18.71 -9.37 13.21
C ALA A 130 19.89 -9.01 12.28
N SER A 131 21.12 -9.25 12.69
CA SER A 131 22.30 -8.83 11.91
C SER A 131 22.56 -9.68 10.68
N LYS A 132 21.89 -10.82 10.52
CA LYS A 132 22.13 -11.75 9.41
C LYS A 132 20.81 -12.19 8.76
N ALA A 133 20.27 -11.34 7.88
CA ALA A 133 19.28 -11.84 6.94
C ALA A 133 19.92 -12.94 6.08
N LYS A 134 19.18 -14.03 5.86
CA LYS A 134 19.57 -15.05 4.89
C LYS A 134 19.69 -14.38 3.51
N ALA A 135 20.72 -14.72 2.75
CA ALA A 135 20.91 -14.21 1.40
C ALA A 135 19.62 -14.44 0.57
N GLY A 136 19.14 -13.39 -0.10
CA GLY A 136 17.86 -13.42 -0.82
C GLY A 136 16.64 -13.01 0.01
N TYR A 137 16.79 -12.63 1.29
CA TYR A 137 15.71 -12.19 2.19
C TYR A 137 16.06 -10.87 2.88
N GLU A 138 16.62 -9.92 2.13
CA GLU A 138 17.13 -8.66 2.70
C GLU A 138 16.06 -7.58 2.83
N LEU A 139 14.82 -7.83 2.38
CA LEU A 139 13.76 -6.82 2.36
C LEU A 139 12.96 -6.78 3.66
N THR A 140 12.50 -5.59 4.01
CA THR A 140 11.27 -5.43 4.79
C THR A 140 10.16 -5.01 3.83
N VAL A 141 9.05 -5.76 3.82
CA VAL A 141 7.88 -5.49 3.00
C VAL A 141 6.68 -5.28 3.91
N VAL A 142 6.02 -4.15 3.75
CA VAL A 142 4.73 -3.85 4.38
C VAL A 142 3.67 -3.79 3.31
N GLU A 143 2.56 -4.47 3.51
CA GLU A 143 1.37 -4.41 2.68
C GLU A 143 0.17 -4.06 3.54
N LEU A 144 -0.54 -2.99 3.20
CA LEU A 144 -1.72 -2.51 3.90
C LEU A 144 -2.89 -2.36 2.94
N MET A 145 -4.08 -2.74 3.40
CA MET A 145 -5.36 -2.45 2.76
C MET A 145 -6.08 -1.40 3.59
N LEU A 146 -6.09 -0.18 3.09
CA LEU A 146 -6.61 1.00 3.79
C LEU A 146 -7.96 1.43 3.23
N ASP A 147 -8.87 1.82 4.10
CA ASP A 147 -10.13 2.49 3.75
C ASP A 147 -9.91 3.98 3.45
N ASP A 148 -11.01 4.70 3.21
CA ASP A 148 -11.03 6.13 2.92
C ASP A 148 -10.53 7.01 4.05
N ARG A 149 -10.67 6.53 5.28
CA ARG A 149 -10.22 7.23 6.48
C ARG A 149 -8.76 6.93 6.81
N GLY A 150 -8.13 6.01 6.04
CA GLY A 150 -6.77 5.56 6.25
C GLY A 150 -6.62 4.52 7.34
N ALA A 151 -7.73 3.98 7.85
CA ALA A 151 -7.72 2.80 8.71
C ALA A 151 -7.62 1.53 7.86
N GLY A 152 -7.13 0.45 8.46
CA GLY A 152 -7.08 -0.81 7.75
C GLY A 152 -6.21 -1.85 8.41
N THR A 153 -5.97 -2.92 7.67
CA THR A 153 -5.17 -4.05 8.13
C THR A 153 -4.14 -4.43 7.07
N GLY A 154 -3.16 -5.20 7.49
CA GLY A 154 -2.16 -5.72 6.57
C GLY A 154 -1.11 -6.57 7.27
N THR A 155 0.04 -6.68 6.64
CA THR A 155 1.15 -7.51 7.11
C THR A 155 2.47 -6.78 6.96
N MET A 156 3.45 -7.14 7.79
CA MET A 156 4.85 -6.76 7.63
C MET A 156 5.71 -8.02 7.70
N ALA A 157 6.47 -8.28 6.66
CA ALA A 157 7.49 -9.31 6.61
C ALA A 157 8.87 -8.66 6.72
N GLY A 158 9.57 -8.94 7.80
CA GLY A 158 10.83 -8.26 8.16
C GLY A 158 12.09 -8.84 7.52
N ALA A 159 11.98 -9.98 6.86
CA ALA A 159 13.04 -10.62 6.06
C ALA A 159 12.34 -11.34 4.90
N ALA A 160 12.19 -10.67 3.78
CA ALA A 160 11.27 -11.04 2.72
C ALA A 160 11.91 -11.10 1.35
N ARG A 161 11.22 -11.84 0.45
CA ARG A 161 11.40 -11.80 -1.00
C ARG A 161 10.10 -11.36 -1.65
N VAL A 162 10.21 -10.80 -2.82
CA VAL A 162 9.07 -10.36 -3.62
C VAL A 162 9.09 -11.01 -4.99
N LYS A 163 7.89 -11.15 -5.58
CA LYS A 163 7.69 -11.56 -6.97
C LYS A 163 6.78 -10.58 -7.71
N PRO A 164 6.79 -10.59 -9.06
CA PRO A 164 5.87 -9.79 -9.84
C PRO A 164 4.41 -10.19 -9.56
N ALA A 165 3.53 -9.18 -9.54
CA ALA A 165 2.08 -9.37 -9.52
C ALA A 165 1.46 -8.70 -10.75
N PRO A 166 0.53 -9.37 -11.46
CA PRO A 166 -0.24 -8.74 -12.51
C PRO A 166 -1.14 -7.61 -11.97
N PRO A 167 -1.42 -6.55 -12.78
CA PRO A 167 -0.81 -6.29 -14.09
C PRO A 167 0.62 -5.73 -13.98
N ASP A 168 0.97 -4.93 -12.96
CA ASP A 168 2.26 -4.27 -12.82
C ASP A 168 2.59 -3.98 -11.35
N GLY A 169 2.57 -5.00 -10.54
CA GLY A 169 2.74 -4.88 -9.10
C GLY A 169 3.88 -5.72 -8.53
N ILE A 170 3.99 -5.62 -7.23
CA ILE A 170 4.90 -6.39 -6.39
C ILE A 170 4.06 -7.05 -5.31
N VAL A 171 4.30 -8.33 -5.05
CA VAL A 171 3.71 -9.06 -3.92
C VAL A 171 4.80 -9.80 -3.16
N LEU A 172 4.52 -10.08 -1.90
CA LEU A 172 5.34 -10.95 -1.08
C LEU A 172 5.38 -12.36 -1.71
N GLU A 173 6.58 -12.89 -1.93
CA GLU A 173 6.78 -14.24 -2.43
C GLU A 173 7.01 -15.21 -1.29
N ASP A 174 7.95 -14.87 -0.42
CA ASP A 174 8.42 -15.71 0.66
C ASP A 174 9.06 -14.87 1.79
N PHE A 175 9.25 -15.45 2.95
CA PHE A 175 9.81 -14.78 4.12
C PHE A 175 10.65 -15.74 4.96
N ALA A 176 11.75 -15.25 5.53
CA ALA A 176 12.59 -16.01 6.45
C ALA A 176 12.10 -15.97 7.91
N ALA A 177 11.22 -15.00 8.24
CA ALA A 177 10.56 -14.89 9.55
C ALA A 177 9.08 -14.62 9.31
N ALA A 178 8.20 -15.29 10.05
CA ALA A 178 6.76 -15.17 9.90
C ALA A 178 6.31 -13.70 9.90
N PRO A 179 5.47 -13.29 8.94
CA PRO A 179 4.94 -11.94 8.90
C PRO A 179 4.12 -11.62 10.15
N VAL A 180 4.18 -10.37 10.57
CA VAL A 180 3.32 -9.86 11.64
C VAL A 180 2.08 -9.19 11.05
N THR A 181 0.94 -9.36 11.72
CA THR A 181 -0.30 -8.67 11.34
C THR A 181 -0.23 -7.22 11.80
N LEU A 182 -0.64 -6.30 10.94
CA LEU A 182 -0.74 -4.87 11.22
C LEU A 182 -2.22 -4.44 11.27
N THR A 183 -2.55 -3.60 12.24
CA THR A 183 -3.84 -2.90 12.31
C THR A 183 -3.57 -1.41 12.43
N VAL A 184 -4.03 -0.64 11.46
CA VAL A 184 -3.92 0.83 11.41
C VAL A 184 -5.25 1.43 11.81
N ALA A 185 -5.24 2.28 12.85
CA ALA A 185 -6.41 3.06 13.24
C ALA A 185 -6.56 4.29 12.33
N ALA A 186 -7.80 4.76 12.15
CA ALA A 186 -8.03 6.04 11.51
C ALA A 186 -7.30 7.15 12.30
N PRO A 187 -6.72 8.15 11.63
CA PRO A 187 -6.16 9.30 12.32
C PRO A 187 -7.26 9.98 13.14
N SER A 188 -6.98 10.24 14.42
CA SER A 188 -7.84 11.10 15.24
C SER A 188 -7.86 12.50 14.65
N LYS A 189 -9.06 13.06 14.49
CA LYS A 189 -9.25 14.47 14.07
C LYS A 189 -8.74 15.42 15.14
#